data_ccaf70ee271ca69a5b2c3d26cfb27111
#
_entry.id   ccaf70ee271ca69a5b2c3d26cfb27111
#
_cell.length_a   1.000
_cell.length_b   1.000
_cell.length_c   1.000
_cell.angle_alpha   90.00
_cell.angle_beta   90.00
_cell.angle_gamma   90.00
#
_symmetry.space_group_name_H-M   'P 1'
#
loop_
_entity.id
_entity.type
_entity.pdbx_description
1 polymer ?
#
loop_
_entity_poly.entity_id
_entity_poly.type
_entity_poly.pdbx_seq_one_letter_code
_entity_poly.pdbx_strand_id
1 'polypeptide(L)'
;MRVAMYYSNRDVRMEEIPTPQIGPGEILMRVEASGICGTDLLEWYRLHKAPLVLGHEVAGVIAASGEGVEHYKVGDRICAAHHVPCNTCHYCLSGHHTVCDTLRQTNFDPGGFAEYLRLPGINVEQGIFSLPDEVSFEEATFVEPLACVLRGQKLANLQPRQSVLVIGSGVAGLLHIQLARNSGVDYIMATDIVDYRLEAARKFGADVTVHANEYIPGCIRQTTGGRLADLVVICSGAESAINQALESVERGGTVLFFAPTEPGISIPISVNDLFWRNEITLTSSYGGSPADYAVALELIRAGKIRIREMITHRMGLAEIGLGFKVVALAQDSLKVIIEPQR
;
A
#
# COMPACT_ATOMS: atom_id res chain seq x y z
N MET A 1 -23.11 -11.25 -11.60
CA MET A 1 -22.14 -10.16 -11.80
C MET A 1 -20.82 -10.72 -12.28
N ARG A 2 -20.05 -9.92 -13.03
CA ARG A 2 -18.73 -10.30 -13.49
C ARG A 2 -17.70 -10.08 -12.37
N VAL A 3 -16.73 -10.99 -12.28
CA VAL A 3 -15.60 -10.93 -11.35
C VAL A 3 -14.32 -11.39 -12.04
N ALA A 4 -13.17 -10.99 -11.52
CA ALA A 4 -11.88 -11.56 -11.88
C ALA A 4 -11.52 -12.65 -10.87
N MET A 5 -11.67 -13.90 -11.26
CA MET A 5 -11.34 -15.04 -10.42
C MET A 5 -9.84 -15.37 -10.54
N TYR A 6 -9.15 -15.35 -9.41
CA TYR A 6 -7.73 -15.67 -9.29
C TYR A 6 -7.54 -17.16 -8.99
N TYR A 7 -6.79 -17.85 -9.84
CA TYR A 7 -6.33 -19.22 -9.62
C TYR A 7 -4.82 -19.29 -9.39
N SER A 8 -4.07 -18.42 -10.09
CA SER A 8 -2.62 -18.21 -9.94
C SER A 8 -2.26 -16.89 -10.62
N ASN A 9 -1.01 -16.40 -10.48
CA ASN A 9 -0.54 -15.21 -11.20
C ASN A 9 -0.61 -15.36 -12.73
N ARG A 10 -0.68 -16.60 -13.24
CA ARG A 10 -0.78 -16.92 -14.67
C ARG A 10 -2.21 -17.21 -15.12
N ASP A 11 -3.13 -17.38 -14.17
CA ASP A 11 -4.54 -17.70 -14.44
C ASP A 11 -5.43 -16.81 -13.57
N VAL A 12 -5.68 -15.60 -14.05
CA VAL A 12 -6.68 -14.67 -13.53
C VAL A 12 -7.63 -14.35 -14.66
N ARG A 13 -8.89 -14.75 -14.54
CA ARG A 13 -9.86 -14.70 -15.64
C ARG A 13 -11.22 -14.22 -15.17
N MET A 14 -11.96 -13.61 -16.12
CA MET A 14 -13.32 -13.17 -15.87
C MET A 14 -14.27 -14.36 -15.75
N GLU A 15 -15.10 -14.36 -14.71
CA GLU A 15 -16.16 -15.32 -14.46
C GLU A 15 -17.44 -14.60 -14.02
N GLU A 16 -18.55 -15.31 -14.01
CA GLU A 16 -19.82 -14.81 -13.48
C GLU A 16 -20.20 -15.53 -12.19
N ILE A 17 -20.55 -14.76 -11.17
CA ILE A 17 -21.06 -15.27 -9.88
C ILE A 17 -22.33 -14.51 -9.50
N PRO A 18 -23.16 -15.02 -8.60
CA PRO A 18 -24.29 -14.27 -8.06
C PRO A 18 -23.81 -12.96 -7.40
N THR A 19 -24.59 -11.88 -7.55
CA THR A 19 -24.33 -10.64 -6.80
C THR A 19 -24.55 -10.91 -5.31
N PRO A 20 -23.65 -10.47 -4.41
CA PRO A 20 -23.79 -10.67 -2.98
C PRO A 20 -25.10 -10.07 -2.45
N GLN A 21 -25.77 -10.79 -1.57
CA GLN A 21 -26.93 -10.28 -0.85
C GLN A 21 -26.46 -9.55 0.40
N ILE A 22 -27.09 -8.43 0.72
CA ILE A 22 -26.78 -7.64 1.93
C ILE A 22 -27.82 -7.89 3.01
N GLY A 23 -27.36 -7.91 4.25
CA GLY A 23 -28.18 -7.95 5.47
C GLY A 23 -28.26 -6.59 6.16
N PRO A 24 -28.88 -6.53 7.35
CA PRO A 24 -28.90 -5.32 8.18
C PRO A 24 -27.47 -4.84 8.49
N GLY A 25 -27.28 -3.52 8.44
CA GLY A 25 -25.99 -2.88 8.70
C GLY A 25 -24.94 -3.02 7.59
N GLU A 26 -25.26 -3.69 6.47
CA GLU A 26 -24.34 -3.93 5.36
C GLU A 26 -24.60 -3.02 4.17
N ILE A 27 -23.63 -2.86 3.30
CA ILE A 27 -23.72 -2.07 2.07
C ILE A 27 -23.29 -2.93 0.87
N LEU A 28 -24.04 -2.80 -0.24
CA LEU A 28 -23.57 -3.24 -1.56
C LEU A 28 -22.95 -2.04 -2.27
N MET A 29 -21.67 -2.15 -2.57
CA MET A 29 -20.94 -1.14 -3.32
C MET A 29 -20.80 -1.58 -4.77
N ARG A 30 -21.14 -0.71 -5.72
CA ARG A 30 -20.75 -0.83 -7.13
C ARG A 30 -19.33 -0.31 -7.26
N VAL A 31 -18.41 -1.16 -7.67
CA VAL A 31 -16.98 -0.81 -7.78
C VAL A 31 -16.75 -0.06 -9.08
N GLU A 32 -16.27 1.17 -9.00
CA GLU A 32 -15.91 2.00 -10.16
C GLU A 32 -14.42 1.87 -10.50
N ALA A 33 -13.57 1.72 -9.48
CA ALA A 33 -12.13 1.52 -9.65
C ALA A 33 -11.55 0.62 -8.56
N SER A 34 -10.61 -0.23 -8.94
CA SER A 34 -9.83 -1.08 -8.02
C SER A 34 -8.37 -1.15 -8.46
N GLY A 35 -7.44 -0.82 -7.58
CA GLY A 35 -6.01 -0.87 -7.86
C GLY A 35 -5.44 -2.29 -7.76
N ILE A 36 -4.53 -2.66 -8.66
CA ILE A 36 -3.72 -3.87 -8.47
C ILE A 36 -2.56 -3.52 -7.53
N CYS A 37 -2.46 -4.26 -6.43
CA CYS A 37 -1.38 -4.17 -5.45
C CYS A 37 -0.29 -5.20 -5.73
N GLY A 38 0.97 -4.89 -5.39
CA GLY A 38 2.06 -5.87 -5.44
C GLY A 38 1.79 -7.11 -4.59
N THR A 39 1.02 -6.98 -3.50
CA THR A 39 0.64 -8.11 -2.64
C THR A 39 -0.37 -9.06 -3.28
N ASP A 40 -1.08 -8.65 -4.34
CA ASP A 40 -1.97 -9.55 -5.10
C ASP A 40 -1.15 -10.59 -5.87
N LEU A 41 0.13 -10.28 -6.18
CA LEU A 41 1.04 -11.14 -6.92
C LEU A 41 1.88 -12.08 -6.02
N LEU A 42 1.72 -12.04 -4.70
CA LEU A 42 2.43 -12.92 -3.78
C LEU A 42 1.81 -14.34 -3.79
N GLU A 43 2.26 -15.21 -4.69
CA GLU A 43 1.68 -16.55 -4.86
C GLU A 43 1.72 -17.37 -3.57
N TRP A 44 2.83 -17.33 -2.82
CA TRP A 44 2.95 -18.03 -1.54
C TRP A 44 1.86 -17.62 -0.53
N TYR A 45 1.34 -16.38 -0.64
CA TYR A 45 0.29 -15.85 0.23
C TYR A 45 -1.12 -16.09 -0.33
N ARG A 46 -1.28 -16.24 -1.66
CA ARG A 46 -2.59 -16.29 -2.33
C ARG A 46 -3.01 -17.70 -2.74
N LEU A 47 -2.10 -18.54 -3.23
CA LEU A 47 -2.42 -19.85 -3.82
C LEU A 47 -3.19 -20.79 -2.89
N HIS A 48 -2.87 -20.80 -1.61
CA HIS A 48 -3.57 -21.68 -0.66
C HIS A 48 -5.02 -21.27 -0.38
N LYS A 49 -5.44 -20.10 -0.84
CA LYS A 49 -6.82 -19.57 -0.73
C LYS A 49 -7.57 -19.62 -2.06
N ALA A 50 -6.85 -19.89 -3.17
CA ALA A 50 -7.46 -19.93 -4.51
C ALA A 50 -8.45 -21.11 -4.66
N PRO A 51 -9.55 -20.98 -5.45
CA PRO A 51 -9.92 -19.79 -6.21
C PRO A 51 -10.52 -18.68 -5.33
N LEU A 52 -10.21 -17.39 -5.63
CA LEU A 52 -10.78 -16.24 -4.92
C LEU A 52 -10.79 -15.00 -5.81
N VAL A 53 -11.62 -14.02 -5.46
CA VAL A 53 -11.57 -12.68 -6.06
C VAL A 53 -10.66 -11.81 -5.21
N LEU A 54 -9.60 -11.25 -5.82
CA LEU A 54 -8.67 -10.33 -5.19
C LEU A 54 -9.14 -8.87 -5.33
N GLY A 55 -8.26 -7.93 -4.97
CA GLY A 55 -8.52 -6.49 -5.00
C GLY A 55 -8.98 -5.97 -3.64
N HIS A 56 -8.22 -5.00 -3.13
CA HIS A 56 -8.44 -4.42 -1.80
C HIS A 56 -8.25 -2.90 -1.77
N GLU A 57 -7.93 -2.30 -2.88
CA GLU A 57 -7.78 -0.86 -3.07
C GLU A 57 -8.96 -0.35 -3.90
N VAL A 58 -10.10 -0.11 -3.27
CA VAL A 58 -11.38 0.08 -3.96
C VAL A 58 -12.02 1.44 -3.76
N ALA A 59 -12.68 1.92 -4.79
CA ALA A 59 -13.55 3.08 -4.74
C ALA A 59 -14.78 2.87 -5.65
N GLY A 60 -15.92 3.45 -5.26
CA GLY A 60 -17.16 3.30 -6.03
C GLY A 60 -18.34 4.01 -5.42
N VAL A 61 -19.52 3.52 -5.74
CA VAL A 61 -20.81 4.11 -5.37
C VAL A 61 -21.65 3.11 -4.59
N ILE A 62 -22.34 3.56 -3.57
CA ILE A 62 -23.31 2.75 -2.83
C ILE A 62 -24.48 2.39 -3.74
N ALA A 63 -24.64 1.12 -4.07
CA ALA A 63 -25.71 0.60 -4.91
C ALA A 63 -26.96 0.20 -4.10
N ALA A 64 -26.75 -0.31 -2.87
CA ALA A 64 -27.83 -0.61 -1.92
C ALA A 64 -27.28 -0.55 -0.49
N SER A 65 -28.16 -0.28 0.47
CA SER A 65 -27.87 -0.27 1.91
C SER A 65 -28.89 -1.12 2.66
N GLY A 66 -28.42 -1.89 3.64
CA GLY A 66 -29.26 -2.69 4.52
C GLY A 66 -29.94 -1.84 5.60
N GLU A 67 -30.91 -2.45 6.29
CA GLU A 67 -31.59 -1.82 7.42
C GLU A 67 -30.58 -1.40 8.50
N GLY A 68 -30.76 -0.21 9.10
CA GLY A 68 -29.90 0.33 10.16
C GLY A 68 -28.65 1.07 9.67
N VAL A 69 -28.41 1.18 8.36
CA VAL A 69 -27.37 2.06 7.81
C VAL A 69 -27.91 3.50 7.73
N GLU A 70 -27.52 4.34 8.68
CA GLU A 70 -28.09 5.69 8.82
C GLU A 70 -27.22 6.79 8.20
N HIS A 71 -25.88 6.59 8.15
CA HIS A 71 -24.92 7.63 7.77
C HIS A 71 -24.60 7.67 6.27
N TYR A 72 -25.04 6.65 5.53
CA TYR A 72 -24.76 6.50 4.11
C TYR A 72 -26.04 6.21 3.33
N LYS A 73 -26.11 6.70 2.10
CA LYS A 73 -27.26 6.49 1.21
C LYS A 73 -26.83 5.98 -0.17
N VAL A 74 -27.78 5.36 -0.86
CA VAL A 74 -27.59 4.97 -2.26
C VAL A 74 -27.20 6.19 -3.10
N GLY A 75 -26.16 6.03 -3.91
CA GLY A 75 -25.57 7.08 -4.72
C GLY A 75 -24.34 7.77 -4.08
N ASP A 76 -24.07 7.59 -2.80
CA ASP A 76 -22.89 8.17 -2.17
C ASP A 76 -21.62 7.57 -2.76
N ARG A 77 -20.63 8.43 -3.01
CA ARG A 77 -19.29 8.07 -3.50
C ARG A 77 -18.42 7.73 -2.31
N ILE A 78 -17.79 6.56 -2.33
CA ILE A 78 -16.99 6.06 -1.21
C ILE A 78 -15.71 5.36 -1.66
N CYS A 79 -14.70 5.33 -0.79
CA CYS A 79 -13.69 4.30 -0.76
C CYS A 79 -13.80 3.51 0.56
N ALA A 80 -13.26 2.31 0.58
CA ALA A 80 -13.43 1.44 1.74
C ALA A 80 -12.14 0.70 2.10
N ALA A 81 -11.91 0.53 3.40
CA ALA A 81 -10.87 -0.32 3.94
C ALA A 81 -11.36 -1.77 4.02
N HIS A 82 -10.60 -2.71 3.44
CA HIS A 82 -10.92 -4.14 3.50
C HIS A 82 -10.69 -4.72 4.89
N HIS A 83 -9.66 -4.26 5.57
CA HIS A 83 -9.30 -4.65 6.92
C HIS A 83 -9.62 -3.54 7.91
N VAL A 84 -10.46 -3.85 8.90
CA VAL A 84 -10.86 -2.88 9.95
C VAL A 84 -10.68 -3.47 11.35
N PRO A 85 -10.16 -2.68 12.31
CA PRO A 85 -9.94 -3.13 13.69
C PRO A 85 -11.24 -3.09 14.50
N CYS A 86 -11.28 -3.79 15.64
CA CYS A 86 -12.40 -3.68 16.58
C CYS A 86 -12.38 -2.39 17.43
N ASN A 87 -11.28 -1.66 17.46
CA ASN A 87 -11.02 -0.45 18.28
C ASN A 87 -11.14 -0.61 19.81
N THR A 88 -11.41 -1.83 20.32
CA THR A 88 -11.67 -2.08 21.75
C THR A 88 -10.70 -3.08 22.40
N CYS A 89 -9.97 -3.87 21.62
CA CYS A 89 -9.02 -4.85 22.18
C CYS A 89 -7.73 -4.18 22.67
N HIS A 90 -6.92 -4.93 23.43
CA HIS A 90 -5.64 -4.48 23.95
C HIS A 90 -4.75 -3.85 22.86
N TYR A 91 -4.65 -4.48 21.69
CA TYR A 91 -3.83 -3.97 20.59
C TYR A 91 -4.33 -2.62 20.08
N CYS A 92 -5.64 -2.47 19.88
CA CYS A 92 -6.23 -1.21 19.42
C CYS A 92 -6.01 -0.08 20.43
N LEU A 93 -6.28 -0.34 21.72
CA LEU A 93 -6.13 0.63 22.79
C LEU A 93 -4.67 1.05 23.02
N SER A 94 -3.71 0.20 22.62
CA SER A 94 -2.27 0.49 22.64
C SER A 94 -1.75 1.10 21.33
N GLY A 95 -2.63 1.48 20.36
CA GLY A 95 -2.25 2.07 19.08
C GLY A 95 -1.79 1.06 18.01
N HIS A 96 -1.84 -0.24 18.29
CA HIS A 96 -1.45 -1.31 17.39
C HIS A 96 -2.64 -1.90 16.63
N HIS A 97 -3.46 -1.05 16.00
CA HIS A 97 -4.71 -1.45 15.32
C HIS A 97 -4.51 -2.57 14.28
N THR A 98 -3.39 -2.56 13.55
CA THR A 98 -3.16 -3.49 12.45
C THR A 98 -2.71 -4.90 12.88
N VAL A 99 -2.46 -5.12 14.17
CA VAL A 99 -2.26 -6.46 14.75
C VAL A 99 -3.48 -6.96 15.52
N CYS A 100 -4.61 -6.25 15.46
CA CYS A 100 -5.90 -6.66 15.99
C CYS A 100 -6.40 -7.91 15.27
N ASP A 101 -6.89 -8.91 16.02
CA ASP A 101 -7.38 -10.16 15.43
C ASP A 101 -8.60 -9.94 14.54
N THR A 102 -9.49 -8.99 14.91
CA THR A 102 -10.64 -8.61 14.08
C THR A 102 -10.17 -8.05 12.73
N LEU A 103 -9.19 -7.15 12.72
CA LEU A 103 -8.66 -6.59 11.48
C LEU A 103 -8.12 -7.69 10.56
N ARG A 104 -7.44 -8.69 11.10
CA ARG A 104 -6.85 -9.79 10.33
C ARG A 104 -7.90 -10.73 9.72
N GLN A 105 -9.13 -10.70 10.21
CA GLN A 105 -10.23 -11.56 9.77
C GLN A 105 -11.25 -10.83 8.88
N THR A 106 -11.32 -9.49 8.94
CA THR A 106 -12.24 -8.70 8.12
C THR A 106 -11.79 -8.66 6.66
N ASN A 107 -12.75 -8.62 5.75
CA ASN A 107 -12.52 -8.45 4.31
C ASN A 107 -13.82 -8.04 3.61
N PHE A 108 -13.72 -7.67 2.34
CA PHE A 108 -14.84 -7.54 1.42
C PHE A 108 -15.36 -8.91 0.97
N ASP A 109 -16.56 -8.93 0.42
CA ASP A 109 -17.16 -10.12 -0.19
C ASP A 109 -17.72 -9.76 -1.58
N PRO A 110 -17.11 -10.29 -2.69
CA PRO A 110 -16.00 -11.23 -2.75
C PRO A 110 -14.61 -10.56 -2.64
N GLY A 111 -14.37 -9.48 -3.31
CA GLY A 111 -13.14 -8.69 -3.41
C GLY A 111 -13.32 -7.61 -4.45
N GLY A 112 -12.37 -6.68 -4.55
CA GLY A 112 -12.51 -5.46 -5.35
C GLY A 112 -12.40 -5.66 -6.86
N PHE A 113 -11.91 -6.81 -7.35
CA PHE A 113 -11.93 -7.10 -8.79
C PHE A 113 -13.26 -7.73 -9.20
N ALA A 114 -14.35 -7.03 -8.90
CA ALA A 114 -15.72 -7.41 -9.14
C ALA A 114 -16.57 -6.18 -9.49
N GLU A 115 -17.70 -6.37 -10.21
CA GLU A 115 -18.63 -5.27 -10.48
C GLU A 115 -19.28 -4.73 -9.20
N TYR A 116 -19.55 -5.61 -8.25
CA TYR A 116 -20.12 -5.28 -6.95
C TYR A 116 -19.39 -6.04 -5.83
N LEU A 117 -19.33 -5.44 -4.67
CA LEU A 117 -18.88 -6.10 -3.45
C LEU A 117 -19.78 -5.73 -2.27
N ARG A 118 -19.90 -6.65 -1.34
CA ARG A 118 -20.56 -6.43 -0.06
C ARG A 118 -19.54 -5.93 0.96
N LEU A 119 -19.90 -4.87 1.65
CA LEU A 119 -19.21 -4.34 2.81
C LEU A 119 -19.93 -4.89 4.06
N PRO A 120 -19.29 -5.79 4.84
CA PRO A 120 -19.85 -6.26 6.11
C PRO A 120 -20.07 -5.11 7.09
N GLY A 121 -21.00 -5.27 8.03
CA GLY A 121 -21.39 -4.21 8.96
C GLY A 121 -20.21 -3.54 9.69
N ILE A 122 -19.23 -4.32 10.13
CA ILE A 122 -18.04 -3.76 10.77
C ILE A 122 -17.21 -2.88 9.81
N ASN A 123 -17.15 -3.22 8.51
CA ASN A 123 -16.49 -2.37 7.51
C ASN A 123 -17.31 -1.10 7.26
N VAL A 124 -18.65 -1.19 7.31
CA VAL A 124 -19.53 -0.03 7.20
C VAL A 124 -19.30 0.95 8.36
N GLU A 125 -19.17 0.44 9.59
CA GLU A 125 -18.97 1.24 10.79
C GLU A 125 -17.58 1.86 10.90
N GLN A 126 -16.53 1.14 10.45
CA GLN A 126 -15.15 1.47 10.76
C GLN A 126 -14.29 1.82 9.55
N GLY A 127 -14.72 1.48 8.34
CA GLY A 127 -13.85 1.49 7.17
C GLY A 127 -14.40 2.14 5.92
N ILE A 128 -15.51 2.86 5.96
CA ILE A 128 -16.01 3.66 4.83
C ILE A 128 -15.56 5.11 4.97
N PHE A 129 -15.13 5.67 3.85
CA PHE A 129 -14.75 7.08 3.74
C PHE A 129 -15.48 7.71 2.56
N SER A 130 -16.31 8.73 2.83
CA SER A 130 -17.00 9.50 1.81
C SER A 130 -16.00 10.23 0.92
N LEU A 131 -16.16 10.11 -0.40
CA LEU A 131 -15.28 10.76 -1.37
C LEU A 131 -15.80 12.16 -1.71
N PRO A 132 -14.97 13.21 -1.55
CA PRO A 132 -15.25 14.53 -2.07
C PRO A 132 -15.33 14.52 -3.60
N ASP A 133 -16.07 15.46 -4.19
CA ASP A 133 -16.24 15.53 -5.66
C ASP A 133 -14.93 15.75 -6.40
N GLU A 134 -13.94 16.38 -5.76
CA GLU A 134 -12.62 16.68 -6.33
C GLU A 134 -11.74 15.43 -6.49
N VAL A 135 -12.02 14.35 -5.74
CA VAL A 135 -11.25 13.10 -5.79
C VAL A 135 -11.94 12.11 -6.72
N SER A 136 -11.28 11.68 -7.78
CA SER A 136 -11.79 10.65 -8.67
C SER A 136 -11.76 9.26 -8.01
N PHE A 137 -12.54 8.30 -8.53
CA PHE A 137 -12.51 6.93 -8.03
C PHE A 137 -11.12 6.29 -8.19
N GLU A 138 -10.44 6.58 -9.29
CA GLU A 138 -9.07 6.09 -9.52
C GLU A 138 -8.08 6.64 -8.48
N GLU A 139 -8.15 7.93 -8.15
CA GLU A 139 -7.33 8.53 -7.11
C GLU A 139 -7.64 7.93 -5.74
N ALA A 140 -8.91 7.66 -5.48
CA ALA A 140 -9.35 7.09 -4.22
C ALA A 140 -8.85 5.65 -3.98
N THR A 141 -8.49 4.90 -5.03
CA THR A 141 -7.84 3.58 -4.85
C THR A 141 -6.49 3.68 -4.14
N PHE A 142 -5.85 4.85 -4.15
CA PHE A 142 -4.58 5.06 -3.45
C PHE A 142 -4.74 5.38 -1.96
N VAL A 143 -5.95 5.56 -1.47
CA VAL A 143 -6.18 5.82 -0.03
C VAL A 143 -5.64 4.67 0.81
N GLU A 144 -5.90 3.43 0.38
CA GLU A 144 -5.39 2.24 1.08
C GLU A 144 -3.85 2.19 1.11
N PRO A 145 -3.12 2.16 -0.01
CA PRO A 145 -1.66 2.08 0.03
C PRO A 145 -1.00 3.30 0.67
N LEU A 146 -1.59 4.50 0.56
CA LEU A 146 -1.07 5.68 1.24
C LEU A 146 -1.28 5.60 2.76
N ALA A 147 -2.40 5.04 3.24
CA ALA A 147 -2.62 4.79 4.67
C ALA A 147 -1.58 3.81 5.24
N CYS A 148 -1.20 2.78 4.48
CA CYS A 148 -0.12 1.87 4.85
C CYS A 148 1.22 2.61 4.99
N VAL A 149 1.55 3.48 4.04
CA VAL A 149 2.77 4.30 4.03
C VAL A 149 2.80 5.28 5.20
N LEU A 150 1.68 5.98 5.46
CA LEU A 150 1.52 6.88 6.61
C LEU A 150 1.82 6.15 7.92
N ARG A 151 1.21 4.97 8.10
CA ARG A 151 1.46 4.16 9.27
C ARG A 151 2.92 3.73 9.37
N GLY A 152 3.53 3.32 8.27
CA GLY A 152 4.94 2.93 8.23
C GLY A 152 5.86 4.06 8.71
N GLN A 153 5.74 5.25 8.16
CA GLN A 153 6.55 6.40 8.54
C GLN A 153 6.28 6.86 9.98
N LYS A 154 5.03 6.76 10.44
CA LYS A 154 4.67 7.05 11.84
C LYS A 154 5.33 6.06 12.83
N LEU A 155 5.30 4.76 12.53
CA LEU A 155 5.94 3.73 13.38
C LEU A 155 7.47 3.84 13.34
N ALA A 156 8.04 4.26 12.20
CA ALA A 156 9.46 4.57 12.08
C ALA A 156 9.85 5.90 12.73
N ASN A 157 8.88 6.65 13.27
CA ASN A 157 9.09 7.95 13.93
C ASN A 157 9.83 8.96 13.04
N LEU A 158 9.51 9.01 11.74
CA LEU A 158 10.12 9.95 10.80
C LEU A 158 9.93 11.39 11.27
N GLN A 159 11.03 12.15 11.32
CA GLN A 159 11.06 13.55 11.75
C GLN A 159 11.45 14.48 10.59
N PRO A 160 11.02 15.74 10.60
CA PRO A 160 11.54 16.76 9.70
C PRO A 160 13.07 16.86 9.77
N ARG A 161 13.69 17.25 8.66
CA ARG A 161 15.14 17.44 8.50
C ARG A 161 15.99 16.18 8.58
N GLN A 162 15.39 15.01 8.67
CA GLN A 162 16.09 13.74 8.53
C GLN A 162 16.44 13.44 7.05
N SER A 163 17.36 12.50 6.85
CA SER A 163 17.69 11.90 5.57
C SER A 163 16.99 10.54 5.44
N VAL A 164 16.44 10.26 4.27
CA VAL A 164 15.70 9.01 3.99
C VAL A 164 16.32 8.28 2.79
N LEU A 165 16.54 6.98 2.95
CA LEU A 165 16.83 6.07 1.85
C LEU A 165 15.62 5.17 1.60
N VAL A 166 15.10 5.18 0.38
CA VAL A 166 14.01 4.29 -0.05
C VAL A 166 14.58 3.23 -1.00
N ILE A 167 14.53 1.97 -0.59
CA ILE A 167 15.01 0.83 -1.37
C ILE A 167 13.82 0.14 -2.05
N GLY A 168 13.74 0.28 -3.37
CA GLY A 168 12.58 -0.11 -4.19
C GLY A 168 11.65 1.07 -4.46
N SER A 169 11.59 1.51 -5.73
CA SER A 169 10.84 2.69 -6.19
C SER A 169 9.54 2.30 -6.94
N GLY A 170 8.89 1.20 -6.56
CA GLY A 170 7.52 0.88 -6.97
C GLY A 170 6.50 1.82 -6.32
N VAL A 171 5.19 1.52 -6.44
CA VAL A 171 4.11 2.37 -5.90
C VAL A 171 4.34 2.73 -4.43
N ALA A 172 4.68 1.75 -3.58
CA ALA A 172 4.94 1.98 -2.17
C ALA A 172 6.14 2.92 -1.95
N GLY A 173 7.26 2.67 -2.65
CA GLY A 173 8.44 3.52 -2.56
C GLY A 173 8.17 4.96 -3.01
N LEU A 174 7.44 5.15 -4.11
CA LEU A 174 7.05 6.47 -4.59
C LEU A 174 6.12 7.22 -3.64
N LEU A 175 5.21 6.51 -2.96
CA LEU A 175 4.38 7.09 -1.92
C LEU A 175 5.21 7.46 -0.68
N HIS A 176 6.19 6.63 -0.28
CA HIS A 176 7.14 6.95 0.80
C HIS A 176 7.95 8.20 0.47
N ILE A 177 8.46 8.33 -0.76
CA ILE A 177 9.23 9.50 -1.21
C ILE A 177 8.38 10.77 -1.12
N GLN A 178 7.16 10.75 -1.67
CA GLN A 178 6.28 11.92 -1.66
C GLN A 178 5.85 12.31 -0.24
N LEU A 179 5.49 11.33 0.59
CA LEU A 179 5.08 11.58 1.97
C LEU A 179 6.24 12.11 2.80
N ALA A 180 7.45 11.54 2.69
CA ALA A 180 8.64 12.01 3.37
C ALA A 180 8.96 13.46 2.98
N ARG A 181 8.90 13.77 1.68
CA ARG A 181 9.09 15.15 1.20
C ARG A 181 8.06 16.12 1.79
N ASN A 182 6.79 15.71 1.84
CA ASN A 182 5.73 16.51 2.45
C ASN A 182 5.90 16.66 3.97
N SER A 183 6.59 15.73 4.63
CA SER A 183 6.92 15.79 6.06
C SER A 183 8.15 16.65 6.37
N GLY A 184 8.80 17.26 5.36
CA GLY A 184 9.90 18.20 5.55
C GLY A 184 11.25 17.55 5.82
N VAL A 185 11.53 16.36 5.27
CA VAL A 185 12.87 15.76 5.30
C VAL A 185 13.83 16.55 4.41
N ASP A 186 15.09 16.63 4.81
CA ASP A 186 16.10 17.40 4.09
C ASP A 186 16.58 16.68 2.83
N TYR A 187 16.69 15.35 2.86
CA TYR A 187 17.31 14.59 1.78
C TYR A 187 16.65 13.22 1.57
N ILE A 188 16.37 12.89 0.32
CA ILE A 188 15.79 11.60 -0.08
C ILE A 188 16.64 10.98 -1.19
N MET A 189 17.19 9.79 -0.90
CA MET A 189 17.80 8.92 -1.91
C MET A 189 16.83 7.75 -2.18
N ALA A 190 16.76 7.32 -3.44
CA ALA A 190 15.98 6.17 -3.83
C ALA A 190 16.78 5.21 -4.70
N THR A 191 16.53 3.91 -4.55
CA THR A 191 17.14 2.87 -5.38
C THR A 191 16.08 1.98 -6.03
N ASP A 192 16.36 1.48 -7.22
CA ASP A 192 15.60 0.44 -7.92
C ASP A 192 16.50 -0.24 -8.94
N ILE A 193 16.08 -1.39 -9.46
CA ILE A 193 16.73 -2.09 -10.59
C ILE A 193 16.16 -1.71 -11.95
N VAL A 194 15.11 -0.88 -11.98
CA VAL A 194 14.38 -0.46 -13.19
C VAL A 194 14.53 1.05 -13.39
N ASP A 195 15.16 1.46 -14.49
CA ASP A 195 15.41 2.88 -14.79
C ASP A 195 14.14 3.72 -14.82
N TYR A 196 13.05 3.22 -15.40
CA TYR A 196 11.75 3.89 -15.42
C TYR A 196 11.26 4.26 -14.01
N ARG A 197 11.47 3.38 -13.02
CA ARG A 197 11.13 3.64 -11.62
C ARG A 197 12.08 4.64 -10.96
N LEU A 198 13.36 4.64 -11.33
CA LEU A 198 14.34 5.64 -10.87
C LEU A 198 13.98 7.04 -11.40
N GLU A 199 13.57 7.15 -12.67
CA GLU A 199 13.07 8.40 -13.24
C GLU A 199 11.80 8.88 -12.52
N ALA A 200 10.87 7.96 -12.24
CA ALA A 200 9.68 8.26 -11.45
C ALA A 200 10.05 8.73 -10.03
N ALA A 201 11.02 8.09 -9.36
CA ALA A 201 11.47 8.51 -8.04
C ALA A 201 12.00 9.95 -8.03
N ARG A 202 12.81 10.34 -9.02
CA ARG A 202 13.25 11.74 -9.19
C ARG A 202 12.07 12.68 -9.39
N LYS A 203 11.18 12.32 -10.31
CA LYS A 203 9.98 13.12 -10.62
C LYS A 203 9.12 13.34 -9.36
N PHE A 204 9.02 12.35 -8.48
CA PHE A 204 8.19 12.41 -7.29
C PHE A 204 8.92 12.90 -6.03
N GLY A 205 10.19 13.31 -6.13
CA GLY A 205 10.83 14.08 -5.07
C GLY A 205 12.09 13.46 -4.45
N ALA A 206 12.63 12.37 -5.00
CA ALA A 206 13.98 11.92 -4.62
C ALA A 206 15.04 12.91 -5.16
N ASP A 207 15.99 13.30 -4.30
CA ASP A 207 17.08 14.19 -4.68
C ASP A 207 18.12 13.44 -5.51
N VAL A 208 18.37 12.18 -5.16
CA VAL A 208 19.30 11.29 -5.89
C VAL A 208 18.66 9.92 -6.06
N THR A 209 18.86 9.33 -7.24
CA THR A 209 18.49 7.95 -7.52
C THR A 209 19.72 7.19 -7.99
N VAL A 210 19.86 5.94 -7.51
CA VAL A 210 20.98 5.06 -7.83
C VAL A 210 20.43 3.70 -8.25
N HIS A 211 20.98 3.12 -9.33
CA HIS A 211 20.63 1.75 -9.70
C HIS A 211 21.06 0.80 -8.58
N ALA A 212 20.16 -0.09 -8.12
CA ALA A 212 20.38 -0.86 -6.90
C ALA A 212 21.63 -1.76 -6.97
N ASN A 213 22.03 -2.22 -8.17
CA ASN A 213 23.25 -3.00 -8.37
C ASN A 213 24.55 -2.16 -8.27
N GLU A 214 24.44 -0.85 -8.38
CA GLU A 214 25.55 0.10 -8.29
C GLU A 214 25.60 0.80 -6.93
N TYR A 215 24.55 0.61 -6.13
CA TYR A 215 24.45 1.25 -4.83
C TYR A 215 25.43 0.64 -3.83
N ILE A 216 26.15 1.53 -3.15
CA ILE A 216 26.94 1.24 -1.95
C ILE A 216 26.59 2.27 -0.87
N PRO A 217 26.76 1.96 0.43
CA PRO A 217 26.46 2.89 1.52
C PRO A 217 27.18 4.24 1.42
N GLY A 218 28.34 4.27 0.75
CA GLY A 218 29.07 5.50 0.46
C GLY A 218 28.33 6.50 -0.40
N CYS A 219 27.36 6.08 -1.22
CA CYS A 219 26.57 6.96 -2.08
C CYS A 219 25.81 8.00 -1.25
N ILE A 220 25.17 7.56 -0.15
CA ILE A 220 24.42 8.49 0.71
C ILE A 220 25.36 9.41 1.51
N ARG A 221 26.52 8.92 1.95
CA ARG A 221 27.50 9.73 2.69
C ARG A 221 27.98 10.95 1.91
N GLN A 222 28.09 10.85 0.58
CA GLN A 222 28.54 11.95 -0.28
C GLN A 222 27.60 13.15 -0.24
N THR A 223 26.31 12.91 0.03
CA THR A 223 25.25 13.93 -0.05
C THR A 223 24.71 14.37 1.32
N THR A 224 24.97 13.60 2.36
CA THR A 224 24.49 13.86 3.74
C THR A 224 25.58 14.41 4.67
N GLY A 225 26.69 14.92 4.14
CA GLY A 225 27.80 15.41 4.96
C GLY A 225 28.56 14.31 5.71
N GLY A 226 28.68 13.14 5.12
CA GLY A 226 29.43 11.99 5.65
C GLY A 226 28.61 11.02 6.50
N ARG A 227 27.32 11.27 6.71
CA ARG A 227 26.42 10.40 7.47
C ARG A 227 25.71 9.38 6.56
N LEU A 228 25.16 8.32 7.15
CA LEU A 228 24.22 7.40 6.52
C LEU A 228 22.78 7.93 6.63
N ALA A 229 21.77 7.12 6.28
CA ALA A 229 20.37 7.53 6.35
C ALA A 229 19.81 7.46 7.76
N ASP A 230 19.10 8.49 8.19
CA ASP A 230 18.37 8.50 9.47
C ASP A 230 17.17 7.52 9.42
N LEU A 231 16.54 7.36 8.25
CA LEU A 231 15.52 6.36 8.00
C LEU A 231 15.84 5.59 6.71
N VAL A 232 15.84 4.27 6.78
CA VAL A 232 15.88 3.39 5.59
C VAL A 232 14.55 2.65 5.47
N VAL A 233 13.87 2.78 4.34
CA VAL A 233 12.59 2.11 4.05
C VAL A 233 12.81 1.01 3.01
N ILE A 234 12.48 -0.24 3.36
CA ILE A 234 12.63 -1.39 2.48
C ILE A 234 11.28 -1.67 1.80
N CYS A 235 11.15 -1.26 0.53
CA CYS A 235 9.98 -1.48 -0.32
C CYS A 235 10.19 -2.63 -1.33
N SER A 236 11.16 -3.49 -1.09
CA SER A 236 11.50 -4.67 -1.90
C SER A 236 11.62 -5.90 -1.02
N GLY A 237 11.12 -7.04 -1.49
CA GLY A 237 11.27 -8.34 -0.80
C GLY A 237 12.60 -9.04 -1.04
N ALA A 238 13.54 -8.43 -1.78
CA ALA A 238 14.85 -9.04 -2.09
C ALA A 238 15.77 -9.03 -0.85
N GLU A 239 16.45 -10.14 -0.59
CA GLU A 239 17.43 -10.26 0.50
C GLU A 239 18.56 -9.24 0.37
N SER A 240 19.03 -8.97 -0.86
CA SER A 240 20.04 -7.93 -1.12
C SER A 240 19.60 -6.53 -0.69
N ALA A 241 18.31 -6.20 -0.84
CA ALA A 241 17.75 -4.93 -0.39
C ALA A 241 17.80 -4.78 1.14
N ILE A 242 17.61 -5.88 1.87
CA ILE A 242 17.69 -5.88 3.33
C ILE A 242 19.14 -5.68 3.79
N ASN A 243 20.09 -6.38 3.16
CA ASN A 243 21.51 -6.21 3.48
C ASN A 243 21.97 -4.77 3.22
N GLN A 244 21.61 -4.20 2.07
CA GLN A 244 21.86 -2.78 1.76
C GLN A 244 21.27 -1.84 2.81
N ALA A 245 20.06 -2.13 3.30
CA ALA A 245 19.39 -1.30 4.31
C ALA A 245 20.16 -1.31 5.64
N LEU A 246 20.56 -2.49 6.12
CA LEU A 246 21.30 -2.63 7.38
C LEU A 246 22.68 -1.95 7.34
N GLU A 247 23.32 -1.91 6.18
CA GLU A 247 24.60 -1.23 5.96
C GLU A 247 24.45 0.30 5.75
N SER A 248 23.23 0.79 5.52
CA SER A 248 22.97 2.17 5.12
C SER A 248 22.29 3.00 6.20
N VAL A 249 21.93 2.42 7.33
CA VAL A 249 21.31 3.14 8.45
C VAL A 249 22.36 3.83 9.31
N GLU A 250 22.11 5.11 9.66
CA GLU A 250 22.98 5.90 10.55
C GLU A 250 22.77 5.47 12.02
N ARG A 251 23.73 5.76 12.90
CA ARG A 251 23.58 5.62 14.35
C ARG A 251 22.40 6.45 14.84
N GLY A 252 21.57 5.87 15.69
CA GLY A 252 20.28 6.44 16.13
C GLY A 252 19.18 6.36 15.06
N GLY A 253 19.48 5.76 13.90
CA GLY A 253 18.55 5.65 12.79
C GLY A 253 17.60 4.46 12.88
N THR A 254 16.67 4.38 11.93
CA THR A 254 15.63 3.36 11.88
C THR A 254 15.64 2.64 10.52
N VAL A 255 15.49 1.32 10.52
CA VAL A 255 15.17 0.52 9.33
C VAL A 255 13.71 0.08 9.41
N LEU A 256 12.92 0.47 8.42
CA LEU A 256 11.51 0.09 8.28
C LEU A 256 11.36 -1.03 7.26
N PHE A 257 11.01 -2.22 7.73
CA PHE A 257 10.60 -3.36 6.90
C PHE A 257 9.15 -3.16 6.44
N PHE A 258 8.98 -2.66 5.22
CA PHE A 258 7.65 -2.35 4.67
C PHE A 258 7.15 -3.46 3.74
N ALA A 259 7.99 -3.97 2.85
CA ALA A 259 7.64 -5.08 1.97
C ALA A 259 7.88 -6.44 2.65
N PRO A 260 7.02 -7.45 2.40
CA PRO A 260 7.26 -8.82 2.82
C PRO A 260 8.34 -9.47 1.94
N THR A 261 9.00 -10.51 2.48
CA THR A 261 9.92 -11.39 1.75
C THR A 261 9.23 -12.71 1.41
N GLU A 262 9.91 -13.55 0.62
CA GLU A 262 9.53 -14.95 0.47
C GLU A 262 9.63 -15.69 1.82
N PRO A 263 8.77 -16.69 2.08
CA PRO A 263 8.84 -17.50 3.29
C PRO A 263 10.21 -18.18 3.46
N GLY A 264 10.71 -18.21 4.70
CA GLY A 264 11.96 -18.87 5.04
C GLY A 264 13.22 -18.01 4.87
N ILE A 265 13.11 -16.78 4.36
CA ILE A 265 14.22 -15.83 4.34
C ILE A 265 14.59 -15.48 5.78
N SER A 266 15.87 -15.67 6.13
CA SER A 266 16.47 -15.32 7.41
C SER A 266 17.67 -14.42 7.17
N ILE A 267 17.83 -13.39 8.01
CA ILE A 267 18.91 -12.42 7.87
C ILE A 267 19.82 -12.55 9.08
N PRO A 268 21.11 -12.90 8.91
CA PRO A 268 22.05 -12.90 10.01
C PRO A 268 22.35 -11.46 10.44
N ILE A 269 22.19 -11.15 11.72
CA ILE A 269 22.46 -9.84 12.31
C ILE A 269 23.55 -9.98 13.35
N SER A 270 24.66 -9.23 13.17
CA SER A 270 25.66 -9.06 14.22
C SER A 270 25.14 -8.05 15.24
N VAL A 271 24.86 -8.52 16.46
CA VAL A 271 24.30 -7.67 17.53
C VAL A 271 25.27 -6.54 17.90
N ASN A 272 26.57 -6.84 17.96
CA ASN A 272 27.56 -5.83 18.34
C ASN A 272 27.77 -4.78 17.24
N ASP A 273 27.81 -5.20 15.96
CA ASP A 273 28.07 -4.28 14.86
C ASP A 273 26.87 -3.40 14.56
N LEU A 274 25.65 -3.93 14.70
CA LEU A 274 24.45 -3.19 14.37
C LEU A 274 23.93 -2.37 15.58
N PHE A 275 23.83 -2.98 16.77
CA PHE A 275 23.10 -2.34 17.87
C PHE A 275 24.00 -1.73 18.94
N TRP A 276 25.13 -2.39 19.31
CA TRP A 276 25.90 -1.92 20.42
C TRP A 276 26.54 -0.56 20.13
N ARG A 277 26.20 0.44 20.93
CA ARG A 277 26.62 1.85 20.83
C ARG A 277 26.13 2.56 19.58
N ASN A 278 25.20 1.98 18.83
CA ASN A 278 24.64 2.56 17.63
C ASN A 278 23.17 2.99 17.75
N GLU A 279 22.42 2.45 18.74
CA GLU A 279 21.00 2.80 19.01
C GLU A 279 20.10 2.63 17.77
N ILE A 280 20.37 1.65 16.91
CA ILE A 280 19.59 1.42 15.70
C ILE A 280 18.26 0.74 16.05
N THR A 281 17.19 1.23 15.47
CA THR A 281 15.84 0.63 15.56
C THR A 281 15.52 -0.17 14.31
N LEU A 282 15.07 -1.41 14.48
CA LEU A 282 14.42 -2.19 13.42
C LEU A 282 12.93 -2.23 13.70
N THR A 283 12.12 -1.81 12.75
CA THR A 283 10.67 -1.78 12.90
C THR A 283 9.98 -2.29 11.64
N SER A 284 8.69 -2.63 11.74
CA SER A 284 7.87 -3.05 10.62
C SER A 284 6.48 -2.44 10.72
N SER A 285 5.75 -2.41 9.61
CA SER A 285 4.35 -2.00 9.57
C SER A 285 3.52 -2.95 8.73
N TYR A 286 2.22 -2.99 9.00
CA TYR A 286 1.23 -3.71 8.24
C TYR A 286 -0.05 -2.90 8.16
N GLY A 287 -0.64 -2.75 6.96
CA GLY A 287 -1.91 -2.07 6.75
C GLY A 287 -1.95 -0.62 7.24
N GLY A 288 -3.13 -0.05 7.27
CA GLY A 288 -3.45 1.26 7.86
C GLY A 288 -4.56 1.15 8.90
N SER A 289 -4.59 2.05 9.88
CA SER A 289 -5.74 2.25 10.77
C SER A 289 -6.79 3.15 10.11
N PRO A 290 -8.06 3.17 10.57
CA PRO A 290 -9.06 4.11 10.05
C PRO A 290 -8.61 5.57 10.07
N ALA A 291 -7.84 5.97 11.09
CA ALA A 291 -7.28 7.32 11.15
C ALA A 291 -6.22 7.56 10.06
N ASP A 292 -5.42 6.55 9.71
CA ASP A 292 -4.44 6.68 8.63
C ASP A 292 -5.14 6.79 7.26
N TYR A 293 -6.27 6.10 7.05
CA TYR A 293 -7.11 6.24 5.84
C TYR A 293 -7.71 7.65 5.72
N ALA A 294 -8.23 8.22 6.81
CA ALA A 294 -8.78 9.58 6.81
C ALA A 294 -7.71 10.61 6.44
N VAL A 295 -6.50 10.49 6.99
CA VAL A 295 -5.36 11.36 6.67
C VAL A 295 -4.92 11.16 5.22
N ALA A 296 -4.87 9.91 4.73
CA ALA A 296 -4.50 9.61 3.35
C ALA A 296 -5.47 10.26 2.35
N LEU A 297 -6.78 10.14 2.57
CA LEU A 297 -7.79 10.78 1.74
C LEU A 297 -7.63 12.31 1.72
N GLU A 298 -7.38 12.91 2.88
CA GLU A 298 -7.19 14.36 2.98
C GLU A 298 -5.92 14.84 2.25
N LEU A 299 -4.82 14.09 2.33
CA LEU A 299 -3.59 14.40 1.60
C LEU A 299 -3.78 14.31 0.07
N ILE A 300 -4.55 13.33 -0.40
CA ILE A 300 -4.93 13.20 -1.81
C ILE A 300 -5.81 14.38 -2.23
N ARG A 301 -6.87 14.67 -1.47
CA ARG A 301 -7.78 15.80 -1.72
C ARG A 301 -7.05 17.14 -1.79
N ALA A 302 -6.10 17.35 -0.88
CA ALA A 302 -5.30 18.58 -0.82
C ALA A 302 -4.20 18.64 -1.91
N GLY A 303 -4.05 17.64 -2.79
CA GLY A 303 -3.03 17.57 -3.81
C GLY A 303 -1.59 17.49 -3.28
N LYS A 304 -1.42 17.07 -2.01
CA LYS A 304 -0.10 16.91 -1.37
C LYS A 304 0.65 15.70 -1.89
N ILE A 305 -0.05 14.72 -2.41
CA ILE A 305 0.48 13.52 -3.05
C ILE A 305 -0.04 13.49 -4.49
N ARG A 306 0.86 13.41 -5.46
CA ARG A 306 0.57 13.48 -6.91
C ARG A 306 0.16 12.11 -7.44
N ILE A 307 -1.07 11.71 -7.16
CA ILE A 307 -1.58 10.38 -7.45
C ILE A 307 -1.85 10.16 -8.94
N ARG A 308 -2.47 11.13 -9.64
CA ARG A 308 -2.85 11.01 -11.07
C ARG A 308 -1.68 10.63 -11.96
N GLU A 309 -0.50 11.16 -11.64
CA GLU A 309 0.72 10.90 -12.41
C GLU A 309 1.32 9.51 -12.16
N MET A 310 0.84 8.79 -11.15
CA MET A 310 1.22 7.41 -10.85
C MET A 310 0.34 6.38 -11.57
N ILE A 311 -0.84 6.77 -12.08
CA ILE A 311 -1.74 5.87 -12.80
C ILE A 311 -1.24 5.73 -14.24
N THR A 312 -0.65 4.58 -14.57
CA THR A 312 -0.08 4.32 -15.89
C THR A 312 -0.99 3.52 -16.80
N HIS A 313 -1.83 2.65 -16.23
CA HIS A 313 -2.68 1.75 -17.00
C HIS A 313 -4.11 1.73 -16.42
N ARG A 314 -5.10 1.64 -17.33
CA ARG A 314 -6.53 1.48 -17.05
C ARG A 314 -7.05 0.34 -17.86
N MET A 315 -7.69 -0.64 -17.22
CA MET A 315 -8.11 -1.88 -17.82
C MET A 315 -9.50 -2.30 -17.32
N GLY A 316 -10.29 -2.96 -18.15
CA GLY A 316 -11.53 -3.61 -17.72
C GLY A 316 -11.27 -4.98 -17.05
N LEU A 317 -12.31 -5.58 -16.44
CA LEU A 317 -12.20 -6.93 -15.84
C LEU A 317 -11.71 -7.98 -16.81
N ALA A 318 -12.10 -7.90 -18.08
CA ALA A 318 -11.66 -8.84 -19.11
C ALA A 318 -10.15 -8.81 -19.36
N GLU A 319 -9.48 -7.71 -19.01
CA GLU A 319 -8.05 -7.49 -19.22
C GLU A 319 -7.22 -7.77 -17.95
N ILE A 320 -7.83 -8.24 -16.86
CA ILE A 320 -7.18 -8.43 -15.56
C ILE A 320 -5.90 -9.28 -15.63
N GLY A 321 -5.93 -10.37 -16.42
CA GLY A 321 -4.75 -11.22 -16.63
C GLY A 321 -3.58 -10.48 -17.29
N LEU A 322 -3.86 -9.50 -18.17
CA LEU A 322 -2.86 -8.59 -18.70
C LEU A 322 -2.37 -7.63 -17.61
N GLY A 323 -3.27 -7.10 -16.79
CA GLY A 323 -2.93 -6.22 -15.66
C GLY A 323 -1.95 -6.88 -14.70
N PHE A 324 -2.18 -8.13 -14.32
CA PHE A 324 -1.26 -8.91 -13.49
C PHE A 324 0.13 -9.06 -14.15
N LYS A 325 0.18 -9.35 -15.45
CA LYS A 325 1.45 -9.45 -16.19
C LYS A 325 2.20 -8.12 -16.23
N VAL A 326 1.51 -7.01 -16.48
CA VAL A 326 2.09 -5.66 -16.51
C VAL A 326 2.69 -5.30 -15.15
N VAL A 327 1.99 -5.59 -14.06
CA VAL A 327 2.51 -5.35 -12.68
C VAL A 327 3.69 -6.26 -12.36
N ALA A 328 3.65 -7.54 -12.77
CA ALA A 328 4.71 -8.51 -12.53
C ALA A 328 6.01 -8.15 -13.29
N LEU A 329 5.90 -7.71 -14.55
CA LEU A 329 7.05 -7.32 -15.37
C LEU A 329 7.69 -6.02 -14.89
N ALA A 330 6.89 -5.12 -14.33
CA ALA A 330 7.34 -3.89 -13.70
C ALA A 330 8.24 -2.97 -14.56
N GLN A 331 8.16 -3.06 -15.89
CA GLN A 331 9.06 -2.36 -16.82
C GLN A 331 8.67 -0.90 -17.02
N ASP A 332 7.40 -0.66 -17.36
CA ASP A 332 6.84 0.65 -17.74
C ASP A 332 5.54 0.98 -16.99
N SER A 333 5.33 0.32 -15.86
CA SER A 333 4.13 0.50 -15.04
C SER A 333 4.47 0.95 -13.62
N LEU A 334 3.65 1.87 -13.13
CA LEU A 334 3.57 2.21 -11.71
C LEU A 334 2.28 1.62 -11.13
N LYS A 335 1.12 2.19 -11.45
CA LYS A 335 -0.18 1.71 -10.98
C LYS A 335 -1.08 1.29 -12.12
N VAL A 336 -1.64 0.11 -12.00
CA VAL A 336 -2.70 -0.42 -12.87
C VAL A 336 -4.01 -0.33 -12.13
N ILE A 337 -4.99 0.33 -12.73
CA ILE A 337 -6.36 0.44 -12.24
C ILE A 337 -7.27 -0.45 -13.06
N ILE A 338 -8.08 -1.23 -12.38
CA ILE A 338 -9.17 -2.00 -12.98
C ILE A 338 -10.45 -1.20 -12.82
N GLU A 339 -11.18 -1.03 -13.93
CA GLU A 339 -12.49 -0.38 -14.01
C GLU A 339 -13.55 -1.46 -14.23
N PRO A 340 -14.17 -2.04 -13.19
CA PRO A 340 -15.02 -3.22 -13.33
C PRO A 340 -16.29 -2.98 -14.16
N GLN A 341 -16.72 -1.74 -14.27
CA GLN A 341 -17.91 -1.36 -15.04
C GLN A 341 -17.64 -1.20 -16.56
N ARG A 342 -16.36 -1.23 -16.97
CA ARG A 342 -15.91 -1.12 -18.34
C ARG A 342 -16.11 -2.41 -19.15
#